data_07c1a49b54bae26b904fe6c522692577
#
_entry.id   07c1a49b54bae26b904fe6c522692577
#
_cell.length_a   1.000
_cell.length_b   1.000
_cell.length_c   1.000
_cell.angle_alpha   90.00
_cell.angle_beta   90.00
_cell.angle_gamma   90.00
#
_symmetry.space_group_name_H-M   'P 1'
#
loop_
_entity.id
_entity.type
_entity.pdbx_description
1 polymer ?
#
loop_
_entity_poly.entity_id
_entity_poly.type
_entity_poly.pdbx_seq_one_letter_code
_entity_poly.pdbx_strand_id
1 'polypeptide(L)'
;MITDDQIPRAAADERRTAQAFQEKLRDRYDVAQMIMFGSRARGDHGPDSDLDLAVVLHGRRGDFIDTKLDMAGIAFDVMMETGVLVQPFPLWDGDLAHPELFTNSALIRKIAEEGIRLG
;
A
#
# COMPACT_ATOMS: atom_id res chain seq x y z
N MET A 1 1.85 13.21 -5.59
CA MET A 1 1.83 11.75 -5.87
C MET A 1 2.07 11.52 -7.35
N ILE A 2 2.92 10.59 -7.69
CA ILE A 2 3.19 10.22 -9.10
C ILE A 2 2.54 8.88 -9.42
N THR A 3 2.38 8.59 -10.71
CA THR A 3 1.80 7.34 -11.18
C THR A 3 2.89 6.33 -11.52
N ASP A 4 2.56 5.07 -11.71
CA ASP A 4 3.53 4.00 -11.93
C ASP A 4 4.27 4.13 -13.27
N ASP A 5 3.72 4.81 -14.27
CA ASP A 5 4.41 5.09 -15.53
C ASP A 5 5.53 6.11 -15.38
N GLN A 6 5.57 6.83 -14.25
CA GLN A 6 6.62 7.78 -13.90
C GLN A 6 7.70 7.15 -13.00
N ILE A 7 7.55 5.89 -12.60
CA ILE A 7 8.47 5.21 -11.69
C ILE A 7 9.72 4.80 -12.44
N PRO A 8 10.93 5.04 -11.89
CA PRO A 8 12.15 4.55 -12.49
C PRO A 8 12.12 3.02 -12.69
N ARG A 9 12.80 2.55 -13.72
CA ARG A 9 12.84 1.13 -14.05
C ARG A 9 13.32 0.25 -12.88
N ALA A 10 14.17 0.80 -11.99
CA ALA A 10 14.65 0.12 -10.79
C ALA A 10 13.52 -0.26 -9.82
N ALA A 11 12.34 0.38 -9.93
CA ALA A 11 11.19 0.09 -9.07
C ALA A 11 10.31 -1.06 -9.61
N ALA A 12 10.74 -1.79 -10.64
CA ALA A 12 9.95 -2.85 -11.25
C ALA A 12 9.62 -3.98 -10.26
N ASP A 13 10.52 -4.27 -9.31
CA ASP A 13 10.30 -5.31 -8.31
C ASP A 13 9.18 -4.93 -7.33
N GLU A 14 9.14 -3.67 -6.90
CA GLU A 14 8.06 -3.14 -6.06
C GLU A 14 6.73 -3.24 -6.77
N ARG A 15 6.69 -2.91 -8.06
CA ARG A 15 5.48 -2.97 -8.86
C ARG A 15 4.96 -4.39 -9.01
N ARG A 16 5.85 -5.36 -9.28
CA ARG A 16 5.48 -6.77 -9.39
C ARG A 16 4.95 -7.30 -8.06
N THR A 17 5.59 -6.94 -6.96
CA THR A 17 5.16 -7.34 -5.62
C THR A 17 3.77 -6.77 -5.31
N ALA A 18 3.55 -5.49 -5.61
CA ALA A 18 2.26 -4.84 -5.41
C ALA A 18 1.16 -5.50 -6.26
N GLN A 19 1.46 -5.88 -7.51
CA GLN A 19 0.51 -6.57 -8.36
C GLN A 19 0.14 -7.95 -7.83
N ALA A 20 1.11 -8.71 -7.34
CA ALA A 20 0.86 -10.02 -6.74
C ALA A 20 -0.03 -9.89 -5.50
N PHE A 21 0.21 -8.88 -4.69
CA PHE A 21 -0.59 -8.59 -3.51
C PHE A 21 -2.02 -8.19 -3.90
N GLN A 22 -2.16 -7.29 -4.86
CA GLN A 22 -3.46 -6.84 -5.34
C GLN A 22 -4.30 -8.00 -5.90
N GLU A 23 -3.70 -8.89 -6.66
CA GLU A 23 -4.40 -10.06 -7.20
C GLU A 23 -4.96 -10.96 -6.10
N LYS A 24 -4.20 -11.18 -5.03
CA LYS A 24 -4.66 -11.97 -3.90
C LYS A 24 -5.75 -11.27 -3.08
N LEU A 25 -5.77 -9.94 -3.09
CA LEU A 25 -6.80 -9.17 -2.40
C LEU A 25 -8.14 -9.14 -3.13
N ARG A 26 -8.16 -9.34 -4.44
CA ARG A 26 -9.36 -9.17 -5.27
C ARG A 26 -10.56 -9.98 -4.81
N ASP A 27 -10.34 -11.17 -4.29
CA ASP A 27 -11.43 -12.05 -3.89
C ASP A 27 -12.09 -11.62 -2.58
N ARG A 28 -11.45 -10.71 -1.83
CA ARG A 28 -11.91 -10.29 -0.51
C ARG A 28 -12.19 -8.81 -0.40
N TYR A 29 -11.55 -7.99 -1.23
CA TYR A 29 -11.58 -6.54 -1.08
C TYR A 29 -11.78 -5.85 -2.42
N ASP A 30 -12.54 -4.76 -2.38
CA ASP A 30 -12.74 -3.89 -3.54
C ASP A 30 -11.68 -2.79 -3.51
N VAL A 31 -10.54 -3.05 -4.13
CA VAL A 31 -9.36 -2.16 -4.09
C VAL A 31 -9.53 -1.04 -5.12
N ALA A 32 -9.52 0.20 -4.64
CA ALA A 32 -9.57 1.38 -5.49
C ALA A 32 -8.19 1.74 -6.03
N GLN A 33 -7.17 1.72 -5.17
CA GLN A 33 -5.79 2.03 -5.56
C GLN A 33 -4.80 1.50 -4.54
N MET A 34 -3.55 1.37 -4.97
CA MET A 34 -2.42 0.97 -4.13
C MET A 34 -1.38 2.08 -4.19
N ILE A 35 -0.89 2.52 -3.04
CA ILE A 35 0.06 3.62 -2.94
C ILE A 35 1.29 3.16 -2.16
N MET A 36 2.45 3.14 -2.80
CA MET A 36 3.72 2.87 -2.12
C MET A 36 4.14 4.13 -1.37
N PHE A 37 4.52 3.97 -0.11
CA PHE A 37 5.04 5.05 0.70
C PHE A 37 6.25 4.56 1.51
N GLY A 38 6.77 5.39 2.40
CA GLY A 38 7.90 5.01 3.24
C GLY A 38 9.22 4.99 2.49
N SER A 39 10.17 4.19 2.98
CA SER A 39 11.56 4.22 2.51
C SER A 39 11.70 3.85 1.02
N ARG A 40 10.92 2.90 0.53
CA ARG A 40 11.00 2.51 -0.89
C ARG A 40 10.46 3.60 -1.81
N ALA A 41 9.45 4.35 -1.36
CA ALA A 41 8.94 5.48 -2.14
C ALA A 41 9.95 6.63 -2.17
N ARG A 42 10.66 6.86 -1.07
CA ARG A 42 11.70 7.89 -1.00
C ARG A 42 13.01 7.49 -1.66
N GLY A 43 13.23 6.20 -1.89
CA GLY A 43 14.48 5.70 -2.46
C GLY A 43 15.61 5.52 -1.46
N ASP A 44 15.35 5.63 -0.16
CA ASP A 44 16.37 5.48 0.89
C ASP A 44 16.30 4.11 1.60
N HIS A 45 15.68 3.14 0.94
CA HIS A 45 15.53 1.79 1.48
C HIS A 45 16.79 0.94 1.31
N GLY A 46 16.94 -0.05 2.21
CA GLY A 46 17.92 -1.12 2.08
C GLY A 46 17.33 -2.33 1.35
N PRO A 47 18.15 -3.37 1.07
CA PRO A 47 17.67 -4.55 0.34
C PRO A 47 16.62 -5.35 1.09
N ASP A 48 16.59 -5.28 2.42
CA ASP A 48 15.66 -6.02 3.26
C ASP A 48 14.52 -5.14 3.79
N SER A 49 14.37 -3.93 3.28
CA SER A 49 13.29 -3.03 3.69
C SER A 49 11.93 -3.57 3.25
N ASP A 50 10.94 -3.46 4.14
CA ASP A 50 9.57 -3.80 3.82
C ASP A 50 9.00 -2.83 2.78
N LEU A 51 8.02 -3.32 2.02
CA LEU A 51 7.29 -2.50 1.07
C LEU A 51 6.02 -1.98 1.74
N ASP A 52 6.02 -0.70 2.09
CA ASP A 52 4.85 -0.05 2.72
C ASP A 52 3.82 0.29 1.65
N LEU A 53 2.67 -0.37 1.71
CA LEU A 53 1.57 -0.15 0.75
C LEU A 53 0.32 0.32 1.47
N ALA A 54 -0.15 1.50 1.11
CA ALA A 54 -1.50 1.94 1.46
C ALA A 54 -2.46 1.29 0.47
N VAL A 55 -3.42 0.53 0.99
CA VAL A 55 -4.45 -0.14 0.18
C VAL A 55 -5.75 0.63 0.38
N VAL A 56 -6.12 1.39 -0.63
CA VAL A 56 -7.35 2.20 -0.58
C VAL A 56 -8.51 1.36 -1.08
N LEU A 57 -9.49 1.17 -0.23
CA LEU A 57 -10.68 0.36 -0.50
C LEU A 57 -11.88 1.25 -0.80
N HIS A 58 -12.74 0.78 -1.68
CA HIS A 58 -14.04 1.41 -1.93
C HIS A 58 -15.00 1.17 -0.77
N GLY A 59 -15.87 2.13 -0.54
CA GLY A 59 -16.96 1.98 0.40
C GLY A 59 -16.69 2.56 1.79
N ARG A 60 -17.51 2.14 2.75
CA ARG A 60 -17.42 2.64 4.12
C ARG A 60 -16.23 2.07 4.84
N ARG A 61 -15.64 2.89 5.72
CA ARG A 61 -14.57 2.43 6.61
C ARG A 61 -15.05 1.23 7.43
N GLY A 62 -14.29 0.12 7.32
CA GLY A 62 -14.49 -1.07 8.14
C GLY A 62 -13.62 -1.04 9.37
N ASP A 63 -13.40 -2.22 9.97
CA ASP A 63 -12.50 -2.37 11.10
C ASP A 63 -11.05 -2.35 10.64
N PHE A 64 -10.29 -1.33 11.05
CA PHE A 64 -8.91 -1.14 10.62
C PHE A 64 -8.01 -2.29 11.06
N ILE A 65 -8.10 -2.70 12.32
CA ILE A 65 -7.22 -3.74 12.87
C ILE A 65 -7.50 -5.09 12.23
N ASP A 66 -8.75 -5.49 12.14
CA ASP A 66 -9.14 -6.77 11.53
C ASP A 66 -8.72 -6.82 10.06
N THR A 67 -8.94 -5.73 9.32
CA THR A 67 -8.57 -5.63 7.91
C THR A 67 -7.05 -5.72 7.76
N LYS A 68 -6.31 -5.00 8.58
CA LYS A 68 -4.85 -5.00 8.54
C LYS A 68 -4.28 -6.38 8.84
N LEU A 69 -4.82 -7.08 9.85
CA LEU A 69 -4.37 -8.42 10.20
C LEU A 69 -4.67 -9.44 9.10
N ASP A 70 -5.84 -9.36 8.48
CA ASP A 70 -6.18 -10.22 7.36
C ASP A 70 -5.23 -9.97 6.17
N MET A 71 -4.97 -8.71 5.86
CA MET A 71 -4.03 -8.34 4.80
C MET A 71 -2.60 -8.77 5.11
N ALA A 72 -2.20 -8.77 6.38
CA ALA A 72 -0.86 -9.23 6.78
C ALA A 72 -0.64 -10.71 6.48
N GLY A 73 -1.68 -11.54 6.65
CA GLY A 73 -1.63 -12.95 6.27
C GLY A 73 -1.43 -13.13 4.77
N ILE A 74 -2.13 -12.34 3.97
CA ILE A 74 -1.98 -12.35 2.51
C ILE A 74 -0.59 -11.85 2.12
N ALA A 75 -0.08 -10.83 2.81
CA ALA A 75 1.26 -10.30 2.58
C ALA A 75 2.35 -11.34 2.82
N PHE A 76 2.15 -12.23 3.80
CA PHE A 76 3.08 -13.33 4.05
C PHE A 76 3.15 -14.27 2.84
N ASP A 77 2.03 -14.61 2.23
CA ASP A 77 1.99 -15.44 1.03
C ASP A 77 2.74 -14.78 -0.13
N VAL A 78 2.57 -13.46 -0.29
CA VAL A 78 3.29 -12.70 -1.31
C VAL A 78 4.79 -12.72 -1.06
N MET A 79 5.22 -12.62 0.21
CA MET A 79 6.63 -12.69 0.57
C MET A 79 7.23 -14.04 0.17
N MET A 80 6.50 -15.13 0.35
CA MET A 80 6.97 -16.46 -0.06
C MET A 80 7.15 -16.58 -1.57
N GLU A 81 6.38 -15.83 -2.35
CA GLU A 81 6.48 -15.83 -3.82
C GLU A 81 7.52 -14.86 -4.36
N THR A 82 7.66 -13.69 -3.73
CA THR A 82 8.43 -12.57 -4.27
C THR A 82 9.72 -12.26 -3.51
N GLY A 83 9.84 -12.74 -2.27
CA GLY A 83 10.93 -12.38 -1.39
C GLY A 83 10.80 -11.02 -0.72
N VAL A 84 9.71 -10.28 -0.96
CA VAL A 84 9.48 -8.95 -0.40
C VAL A 84 8.27 -8.96 0.52
N LEU A 85 8.46 -8.51 1.77
CA LEU A 85 7.36 -8.38 2.72
C LEU A 85 6.63 -7.06 2.50
N VAL A 86 5.33 -7.17 2.23
CA VAL A 86 4.44 -6.01 2.16
C VAL A 86 3.95 -5.68 3.57
N GLN A 87 4.03 -4.39 3.95
CA GLN A 87 3.39 -3.87 5.15
C GLN A 87 2.12 -3.14 4.70
N PRO A 88 0.95 -3.79 4.80
CA PRO A 88 -0.29 -3.19 4.33
C PRO A 88 -0.84 -2.17 5.31
N PHE A 89 -1.35 -1.07 4.78
CA PHE A 89 -2.02 -0.04 5.55
C PHE A 89 -3.38 0.22 4.89
N PRO A 90 -4.47 -0.37 5.40
CA PRO A 90 -5.78 -0.19 4.78
C PRO A 90 -6.34 1.21 5.01
N LEU A 91 -6.88 1.78 3.96
CA LEU A 91 -7.60 3.04 3.96
C LEU A 91 -8.91 2.85 3.21
N TRP A 92 -9.85 3.75 3.42
CA TRP A 92 -11.11 3.75 2.69
C TRP A 92 -11.30 5.04 1.93
N ASP A 93 -12.26 5.03 1.00
CA ASP A 93 -12.61 6.24 0.26
C ASP A 93 -12.84 7.40 1.23
N GLY A 94 -12.25 8.54 0.96
CA GLY A 94 -12.36 9.73 1.79
C GLY A 94 -11.26 9.90 2.81
N ASP A 95 -10.55 8.86 3.22
CA ASP A 95 -9.47 9.01 4.20
C ASP A 95 -8.35 9.92 3.69
N LEU A 96 -7.99 9.80 2.42
CA LEU A 96 -6.99 10.69 1.82
C LEU A 96 -7.49 12.11 1.64
N ALA A 97 -8.80 12.28 1.38
CA ALA A 97 -9.42 13.58 1.20
C ALA A 97 -9.68 14.27 2.55
N HIS A 98 -9.86 13.50 3.62
CA HIS A 98 -10.19 14.00 4.95
C HIS A 98 -9.24 13.43 6.01
N PRO A 99 -7.93 13.74 5.94
CA PRO A 99 -6.94 13.18 6.89
C PRO A 99 -7.25 13.52 8.34
N GLU A 100 -7.95 14.64 8.59
CA GLU A 100 -8.31 15.11 9.92
C GLU A 100 -9.26 14.14 10.64
N LEU A 101 -9.95 13.27 9.91
CA LEU A 101 -10.85 12.27 10.49
C LEU A 101 -10.12 10.98 10.89
N PHE A 102 -8.85 10.87 10.57
CA PHE A 102 -8.05 9.68 10.84
C PHE A 102 -7.18 9.90 12.07
N THR A 103 -7.02 8.88 12.93
CA THR A 103 -6.26 8.98 14.17
C THR A 103 -4.83 9.44 13.93
N ASN A 104 -4.18 8.91 12.89
CA ASN A 104 -2.83 9.35 12.52
C ASN A 104 -2.88 10.18 11.23
N SER A 105 -3.39 11.41 11.36
CA SER A 105 -3.56 12.30 10.21
C SER A 105 -2.25 12.69 9.54
N ALA A 106 -1.15 12.77 10.29
CA ALA A 106 0.16 13.10 9.73
C ALA A 106 0.62 12.03 8.75
N LEU A 107 0.40 10.75 9.06
CA LEU A 107 0.75 9.64 8.16
C LEU A 107 -0.10 9.69 6.88
N ILE A 108 -1.39 9.97 7.00
CA ILE A 108 -2.27 10.06 5.83
C ILE A 108 -1.82 11.19 4.89
N ARG A 109 -1.47 12.35 5.44
CA ARG A 109 -0.94 13.47 4.64
C ARG A 109 0.36 13.10 3.96
N LYS A 110 1.24 12.39 4.66
CA LYS A 110 2.51 11.93 4.10
C LYS A 110 2.30 10.96 2.93
N ILE A 111 1.37 10.03 3.07
CA ILE A 111 1.00 9.11 1.99
C ILE A 111 0.51 9.89 0.77
N ALA A 112 -0.35 10.88 0.97
CA ALA A 112 -0.90 11.69 -0.11
C ALA A 112 0.19 12.54 -0.81
N GLU A 113 1.16 13.05 -0.07
CA GLU A 113 2.20 13.93 -0.60
C GLU A 113 3.37 13.18 -1.23
N GLU A 114 3.86 12.13 -0.58
CA GLU A 114 5.08 11.41 -0.98
C GLU A 114 4.81 10.08 -1.65
N GLY A 115 3.58 9.58 -1.60
CA GLY A 115 3.25 8.27 -2.11
C GLY A 115 3.36 8.15 -3.62
N ILE A 116 3.61 6.93 -4.08
CA ILE A 116 3.68 6.58 -5.49
C ILE A 116 2.55 5.58 -5.77
N ARG A 117 1.65 5.96 -6.65
CA ARG A 117 0.53 5.09 -7.01
C ARG A 117 1.00 3.96 -7.93
N LEU A 118 0.72 2.72 -7.53
CA LEU A 118 1.13 1.52 -8.26
C LEU A 118 -0.03 0.79 -8.95
N GLY A 119 -1.24 1.21 -8.69
CA GLY A 119 -2.37 0.55 -9.34
C GLY A 119 -3.69 1.11 -8.93
#